data_53ca87cda31a809977a530fdf4050add
#
_entry.id   53ca87cda31a809977a530fdf4050add
#
_cell.length_a   1.000
_cell.length_b   1.000
_cell.length_c   1.000
_cell.angle_alpha   90.00
_cell.angle_beta   90.00
_cell.angle_gamma   90.00
#
_symmetry.space_group_name_H-M   'P 1'
#
loop_
_entity.id
_entity.type
_entity.pdbx_description
1 polymer ?
#
loop_
_entity_poly.entity_id
_entity_poly.type
_entity_poly.pdbx_seq_one_letter_code
_entity_poly.pdbx_strand_id
1 'polypeptide(L)'
;MNLHDLSPMEGSKKTRKRIGRGPASGQGKTAGKGHKGQKARSGGSIRPGFEGGQMPLQRRVPKRGFTNIFRTEYATVSVADLEARFEDGAVVDVDAIVASGLLKKTLDGVKILGNGEITKKLDVKANAFSQTAKAKIEAAGGKAEVM
;
A
#
# COMPACT_ATOMS: atom_id res chain seq x y z
N MET A 1 7.42 2.17 -29.19
CA MET A 1 6.23 2.74 -28.51
C MET A 1 6.25 4.24 -28.79
N ASN A 2 5.27 4.74 -29.53
CA ASN A 2 5.17 6.17 -29.84
C ASN A 2 4.28 6.87 -28.82
N LEU A 3 4.41 8.22 -28.69
CA LEU A 3 3.60 8.99 -27.73
C LEU A 3 2.10 8.87 -27.96
N HIS A 4 1.66 8.69 -29.21
CA HIS A 4 0.24 8.52 -29.54
C HIS A 4 -0.31 7.13 -29.22
N ASP A 5 0.56 6.13 -28.97
CA ASP A 5 0.16 4.78 -28.57
C ASP A 5 -0.11 4.70 -27.06
N LEU A 6 0.26 5.75 -26.30
CA LEU A 6 0.06 5.78 -24.85
C LEU A 6 -1.42 5.98 -24.54
N SER A 7 -2.03 4.96 -24.00
CA SER A 7 -3.40 4.98 -23.50
C SER A 7 -3.46 4.54 -22.05
N PRO A 8 -4.36 5.12 -21.24
CA PRO A 8 -4.55 4.62 -19.89
C PRO A 8 -5.08 3.19 -19.91
N MET A 9 -4.73 2.42 -18.88
CA MET A 9 -5.23 1.05 -18.73
C MET A 9 -6.76 1.01 -18.88
N GLU A 10 -7.26 -0.01 -19.53
CA GLU A 10 -8.70 -0.20 -19.74
C GLU A 10 -9.45 -0.22 -18.39
N GLY A 11 -10.54 0.52 -18.29
CA GLY A 11 -11.31 0.68 -17.05
C GLY A 11 -10.77 1.71 -16.05
N SER A 12 -9.56 2.27 -16.25
CA SER A 12 -9.01 3.31 -15.37
C SER A 12 -9.69 4.66 -15.52
N LYS A 13 -10.27 4.95 -16.68
CA LYS A 13 -11.08 6.14 -16.93
C LYS A 13 -12.56 5.80 -16.99
N LYS A 14 -13.35 6.45 -16.16
CA LYS A 14 -14.82 6.36 -16.19
C LYS A 14 -15.40 7.68 -16.61
N THR A 15 -16.43 7.64 -17.46
CA THR A 15 -17.19 8.84 -17.84
C THR A 15 -17.84 9.43 -16.59
N ARG A 16 -17.66 10.73 -16.38
CA ARG A 16 -18.28 11.45 -15.26
C ARG A 16 -19.80 11.37 -15.33
N LYS A 17 -20.44 10.87 -14.29
CA LYS A 17 -21.89 10.81 -14.18
C LYS A 17 -22.46 12.23 -14.06
N ARG A 18 -23.31 12.61 -15.01
CA ARG A 18 -24.01 13.90 -15.02
C ARG A 18 -25.37 13.73 -14.37
N ILE A 19 -25.60 14.43 -13.27
CA ILE A 19 -26.87 14.42 -12.51
C ILE A 19 -27.68 15.67 -12.77
N GLY A 20 -29.00 15.64 -12.51
CA GLY A 20 -29.89 16.79 -12.76
C GLY A 20 -30.08 17.10 -14.25
N ARG A 21 -30.09 16.10 -15.14
CA ARG A 21 -30.23 16.25 -16.59
C ARG A 21 -31.46 15.52 -17.16
N GLY A 22 -32.60 15.76 -16.54
CA GLY A 22 -33.90 15.25 -16.97
C GLY A 22 -34.34 13.95 -16.28
N PRO A 23 -35.66 13.68 -16.28
CA PRO A 23 -36.24 12.52 -15.58
C PRO A 23 -35.81 11.18 -16.21
N ALA A 24 -35.59 11.13 -17.51
CA ALA A 24 -35.17 9.92 -18.22
C ALA A 24 -33.80 9.39 -17.76
N SER A 25 -32.94 10.25 -17.20
CA SER A 25 -31.65 9.84 -16.65
C SER A 25 -31.73 9.06 -15.33
N GLY A 26 -32.92 8.93 -14.74
CA GLY A 26 -33.14 8.37 -13.40
C GLY A 26 -32.62 9.25 -12.24
N GLN A 27 -31.95 10.35 -12.55
CA GLN A 27 -31.35 11.28 -11.55
C GLN A 27 -31.64 12.74 -11.87
N GLY A 28 -32.81 13.02 -12.46
CA GLY A 28 -33.21 14.36 -12.88
C GLY A 28 -33.61 15.26 -11.73
N LYS A 29 -34.77 14.98 -11.11
CA LYS A 29 -35.44 15.90 -10.17
C LYS A 29 -34.60 16.20 -8.91
N THR A 30 -34.16 15.19 -8.22
CA THR A 30 -33.45 15.32 -6.93
C THR A 30 -31.94 15.18 -7.03
N ALA A 31 -31.43 14.87 -8.21
CA ALA A 31 -29.99 14.70 -8.48
C ALA A 31 -29.27 13.73 -7.50
N GLY A 32 -29.97 12.69 -7.05
CA GLY A 32 -29.47 11.71 -6.11
C GLY A 32 -29.42 12.16 -4.63
N LYS A 33 -29.92 13.37 -4.32
CA LYS A 33 -29.91 13.89 -2.94
C LYS A 33 -31.17 13.54 -2.11
N GLY A 34 -32.20 12.97 -2.76
CA GLY A 34 -33.47 12.70 -2.12
C GLY A 34 -34.31 13.96 -1.88
N HIS A 35 -35.34 13.82 -1.03
CA HIS A 35 -36.21 14.92 -0.64
C HIS A 35 -35.85 15.40 0.76
N LYS A 36 -35.90 16.70 1.03
CA LYS A 36 -35.66 17.32 2.34
C LYS A 36 -34.34 16.87 3.01
N GLY A 37 -34.03 17.40 4.15
CA GLY A 37 -32.83 17.09 4.94
C GLY A 37 -31.65 18.02 4.65
N GLN A 38 -30.75 18.09 5.61
CA GLN A 38 -29.60 19.00 5.61
C GLN A 38 -28.66 18.78 4.42
N LYS A 39 -28.42 17.53 4.04
CA LYS A 39 -27.53 17.16 2.90
C LYS A 39 -28.12 17.49 1.53
N ALA A 40 -29.45 17.69 1.43
CA ALA A 40 -30.11 18.00 0.18
C ALA A 40 -30.03 19.49 -0.18
N ARG A 41 -29.71 20.36 0.76
CA ARG A 41 -29.65 21.82 0.55
C ARG A 41 -28.37 22.22 -0.17
N SER A 42 -28.40 23.39 -0.83
CA SER A 42 -27.21 24.01 -1.42
C SER A 42 -26.19 24.30 -0.33
N GLY A 43 -24.92 23.94 -0.52
CA GLY A 43 -23.87 24.10 0.47
C GLY A 43 -24.03 23.24 1.73
N GLY A 44 -25.05 22.39 1.81
CA GLY A 44 -25.28 21.49 2.95
C GLY A 44 -24.17 20.46 3.11
N SER A 45 -23.18 20.78 3.94
CA SER A 45 -22.10 19.88 4.34
C SER A 45 -22.23 19.53 5.81
N ILE A 46 -22.04 18.28 6.13
CA ILE A 46 -22.03 17.77 7.51
C ILE A 46 -20.63 17.24 7.77
N ARG A 47 -20.04 17.64 8.89
CA ARG A 47 -18.71 17.14 9.31
C ARG A 47 -18.72 15.61 9.44
N PRO A 48 -17.65 14.89 9.10
CA PRO A 48 -17.53 13.47 9.31
C PRO A 48 -17.78 13.09 10.77
N GLY A 49 -18.53 12.01 11.02
CA GLY A 49 -18.84 11.52 12.36
C GLY A 49 -19.86 12.34 13.15
N PHE A 50 -20.59 13.27 12.50
CA PHE A 50 -21.69 13.99 13.16
C PHE A 50 -22.93 13.08 13.31
N GLU A 51 -23.45 12.95 14.52
CA GLU A 51 -24.55 12.08 14.89
C GLU A 51 -25.79 12.86 15.32
N GLY A 52 -26.15 13.93 14.62
CA GLY A 52 -27.38 14.68 14.84
C GLY A 52 -27.49 15.41 16.19
N GLY A 53 -26.37 15.68 16.86
CA GLY A 53 -26.32 16.29 18.20
C GLY A 53 -26.03 15.29 19.31
N GLN A 54 -26.18 13.99 19.07
CA GLN A 54 -25.69 12.95 19.96
C GLN A 54 -24.16 12.99 20.04
N MET A 55 -23.60 12.66 21.21
CA MET A 55 -22.15 12.55 21.40
C MET A 55 -21.57 11.51 20.40
N PRO A 56 -20.64 11.89 19.53
CA PRO A 56 -20.05 10.99 18.54
C PRO A 56 -19.41 9.75 19.18
N LEU A 57 -19.49 8.61 18.52
CA LEU A 57 -18.98 7.32 19.03
C LEU A 57 -17.52 7.43 19.49
N GLN A 58 -16.68 8.14 18.72
CA GLN A 58 -15.26 8.38 19.08
C GLN A 58 -15.06 9.06 20.44
N ARG A 59 -16.05 9.81 20.94
CA ARG A 59 -16.02 10.44 22.27
C ARG A 59 -16.61 9.58 23.36
N ARG A 60 -17.52 8.66 23.00
CA ARG A 60 -18.14 7.73 23.95
C ARG A 60 -17.23 6.55 24.30
N VAL A 61 -16.40 6.12 23.34
CA VAL A 61 -15.48 5.00 23.54
C VAL A 61 -14.31 5.44 24.43
N PRO A 62 -13.93 4.65 25.45
CA PRO A 62 -12.76 4.94 26.27
C PRO A 62 -11.48 5.01 25.43
N LYS A 63 -10.59 5.95 25.75
CA LYS A 63 -9.26 6.01 25.16
C LYS A 63 -8.47 4.80 25.62
N ARG A 64 -7.77 4.13 24.69
CA ARG A 64 -6.91 3.00 25.02
C ARG A 64 -5.62 3.02 24.21
N GLY A 65 -4.62 2.35 24.73
CA GLY A 65 -3.34 2.19 24.07
C GLY A 65 -2.43 3.41 24.17
N PHE A 66 -1.28 3.25 23.61
CA PHE A 66 -0.23 4.29 23.53
C PHE A 66 0.57 4.09 22.24
N THR A 67 1.25 5.13 21.82
CA THR A 67 2.19 5.04 20.69
C THR A 67 3.59 4.79 21.24
N ASN A 68 4.20 3.65 20.87
CA ASN A 68 5.59 3.38 21.23
C ASN A 68 6.50 4.25 20.36
N ILE A 69 7.15 5.26 20.97
CA ILE A 69 8.08 6.16 20.28
C ILE A 69 9.41 5.49 19.93
N PHE A 70 9.75 4.38 20.58
CA PHE A 70 10.96 3.58 20.34
C PHE A 70 10.67 2.35 19.47
N ARG A 71 9.63 2.41 18.65
CA ARG A 71 9.29 1.32 17.74
C ARG A 71 10.36 1.19 16.66
N THR A 72 10.96 0.02 16.56
CA THR A 72 11.86 -0.32 15.45
C THR A 72 11.06 -0.59 14.17
N GLU A 73 11.34 0.14 13.11
CA GLU A 73 10.70 -0.03 11.80
C GLU A 73 11.71 -0.46 10.75
N TYR A 74 11.56 -1.67 10.24
CA TYR A 74 12.39 -2.19 9.14
C TYR A 74 11.81 -1.86 7.78
N ALA A 75 12.68 -1.50 6.84
CA ALA A 75 12.34 -1.51 5.43
C ALA A 75 12.24 -2.96 4.96
N THR A 76 11.15 -3.33 4.30
CA THR A 76 10.91 -4.73 3.92
C THR A 76 11.15 -4.95 2.44
N VAL A 77 11.82 -6.06 2.08
CA VAL A 77 12.06 -6.50 0.71
C VAL A 77 11.59 -7.95 0.61
N SER A 78 10.91 -8.30 -0.48
CA SER A 78 10.47 -9.67 -0.73
C SER A 78 11.55 -10.49 -1.44
N VAL A 79 11.48 -11.81 -1.26
CA VAL A 79 12.37 -12.75 -1.99
C VAL A 79 12.15 -12.66 -3.50
N ALA A 80 10.91 -12.42 -3.96
CA ALA A 80 10.62 -12.22 -5.37
C ALA A 80 11.29 -10.97 -5.96
N ASP A 81 11.39 -9.89 -5.18
CA ASP A 81 12.07 -8.68 -5.62
C ASP A 81 13.59 -8.90 -5.78
N LEU A 82 14.17 -9.72 -4.89
CA LEU A 82 15.57 -10.12 -5.00
C LEU A 82 15.80 -10.98 -6.26
N GLU A 83 14.94 -11.95 -6.51
CA GLU A 83 14.99 -12.80 -7.72
C GLU A 83 14.97 -11.96 -9.01
N ALA A 84 14.11 -10.93 -9.05
CA ALA A 84 13.93 -10.09 -10.23
C ALA A 84 15.10 -9.12 -10.49
N ARG A 85 15.84 -8.72 -9.46
CA ARG A 85 16.84 -7.65 -9.55
C ARG A 85 18.28 -8.12 -9.52
N PHE A 86 18.57 -9.26 -8.92
CA PHE A 86 19.93 -9.75 -8.75
C PHE A 86 20.18 -10.98 -9.65
N GLU A 87 21.42 -11.14 -10.05
CA GLU A 87 21.87 -12.29 -10.82
C GLU A 87 22.27 -13.47 -9.91
N ASP A 88 22.32 -14.65 -10.48
CA ASP A 88 22.71 -15.87 -9.73
C ASP A 88 24.15 -15.73 -9.22
N GLY A 89 24.36 -16.12 -7.96
CA GLY A 89 25.64 -16.03 -7.27
C GLY A 89 26.00 -14.63 -6.74
N ALA A 90 25.09 -13.65 -6.82
CA ALA A 90 25.36 -12.31 -6.32
C ALA A 90 25.35 -12.25 -4.78
N VAL A 91 26.22 -11.38 -4.24
CA VAL A 91 26.21 -10.97 -2.84
C VAL A 91 25.30 -9.74 -2.70
N VAL A 92 24.26 -9.87 -1.89
CA VAL A 92 23.23 -8.86 -1.72
C VAL A 92 23.35 -8.24 -0.34
N ASP A 93 24.07 -7.14 -0.24
CA ASP A 93 24.18 -6.31 0.96
C ASP A 93 23.09 -5.22 0.97
N VAL A 94 22.90 -4.58 2.12
CA VAL A 94 21.94 -3.46 2.26
C VAL A 94 22.21 -2.35 1.23
N ASP A 95 23.47 -2.02 0.98
CA ASP A 95 23.85 -1.00 0.01
C ASP A 95 23.50 -1.42 -1.43
N ALA A 96 23.68 -2.69 -1.77
CA ALA A 96 23.30 -3.24 -3.07
C ALA A 96 21.77 -3.17 -3.28
N ILE A 97 20.99 -3.42 -2.23
CA ILE A 97 19.51 -3.30 -2.26
C ILE A 97 19.09 -1.84 -2.53
N VAL A 98 19.74 -0.88 -1.90
CA VAL A 98 19.48 0.55 -2.12
C VAL A 98 19.93 0.95 -3.54
N ALA A 99 21.10 0.53 -3.98
CA ALA A 99 21.62 0.83 -5.32
C ALA A 99 20.75 0.25 -6.43
N SER A 100 20.13 -0.92 -6.22
CA SER A 100 19.17 -1.52 -7.15
C SER A 100 17.84 -0.77 -7.25
N GLY A 101 17.58 0.21 -6.36
CA GLY A 101 16.36 0.99 -6.32
C GLY A 101 15.15 0.28 -5.71
N LEU A 102 15.32 -0.88 -5.07
CA LEU A 102 14.26 -1.59 -4.36
C LEU A 102 13.80 -0.82 -3.12
N LEU A 103 14.71 -0.14 -2.46
CA LEU A 103 14.43 0.68 -1.29
C LEU A 103 14.86 2.13 -1.52
N LYS A 104 14.01 3.07 -1.13
CA LYS A 104 14.34 4.50 -1.09
C LYS A 104 14.98 4.91 0.23
N LYS A 105 14.68 4.21 1.30
CA LYS A 105 15.16 4.48 2.67
C LYS A 105 15.31 3.15 3.40
N THR A 106 16.36 3.01 4.17
CA THR A 106 16.65 1.79 4.97
C THR A 106 15.95 1.79 6.33
N LEU A 107 15.38 2.94 6.76
CA LEU A 107 14.78 3.10 8.10
C LEU A 107 15.77 2.64 9.20
N ASP A 108 15.30 1.80 10.16
CA ASP A 108 16.14 1.22 11.23
C ASP A 108 16.89 -0.04 10.78
N GLY A 109 16.75 -0.45 9.53
CA GLY A 109 17.39 -1.61 8.92
C GLY A 109 16.51 -2.27 7.87
N VAL A 110 17.05 -3.33 7.23
CA VAL A 110 16.36 -4.07 6.17
C VAL A 110 15.94 -5.44 6.67
N LYS A 111 14.69 -5.82 6.39
CA LYS A 111 14.15 -7.14 6.69
C LYS A 111 13.68 -7.84 5.43
N ILE A 112 14.17 -9.07 5.22
CA ILE A 112 13.78 -9.91 4.08
C ILE A 112 12.56 -10.74 4.43
N LEU A 113 11.53 -10.66 3.56
CA LEU A 113 10.28 -11.41 3.69
C LEU A 113 10.18 -12.50 2.64
N GLY A 114 9.64 -13.65 3.02
CA GLY A 114 9.52 -14.84 2.16
C GLY A 114 8.38 -14.80 1.13
N ASN A 115 7.95 -13.62 0.69
CA ASN A 115 6.94 -13.50 -0.36
C ASN A 115 7.55 -13.81 -1.74
N GLY A 116 6.85 -14.63 -2.53
CA GLY A 116 7.31 -15.10 -3.82
C GLY A 116 8.23 -16.31 -3.73
N GLU A 117 8.84 -16.67 -4.84
CA GLU A 117 9.75 -17.80 -4.97
C GLU A 117 11.15 -17.30 -5.35
N ILE A 118 12.17 -18.09 -5.04
CA ILE A 118 13.56 -17.86 -5.42
C ILE A 118 14.14 -19.15 -5.95
N THR A 119 14.77 -19.05 -7.11
CA THR A 119 15.48 -20.15 -7.76
C THR A 119 16.98 -19.90 -7.84
N LYS A 120 17.38 -18.63 -7.71
CA LYS A 120 18.78 -18.19 -7.78
C LYS A 120 19.49 -18.37 -6.45
N LYS A 121 20.75 -18.70 -6.50
CA LYS A 121 21.63 -18.73 -5.32
C LYS A 121 22.05 -17.31 -5.01
N LEU A 122 21.59 -16.77 -3.88
CA LEU A 122 21.96 -15.43 -3.43
C LEU A 122 22.55 -15.49 -2.02
N ASP A 123 23.66 -14.81 -1.80
CA ASP A 123 24.23 -14.60 -0.48
C ASP A 123 23.72 -13.27 0.06
N VAL A 124 22.70 -13.34 0.92
CA VAL A 124 21.96 -12.14 1.39
C VAL A 124 22.39 -11.76 2.79
N LYS A 125 22.82 -10.49 2.96
CA LYS A 125 23.19 -9.90 4.24
C LYS A 125 22.19 -8.81 4.60
N ALA A 126 21.43 -9.00 5.70
CA ALA A 126 20.41 -8.06 6.13
C ALA A 126 20.26 -8.05 7.66
N ASN A 127 19.60 -7.01 8.20
CA ASN A 127 19.41 -6.88 9.65
C ASN A 127 18.43 -7.91 10.23
N ALA A 128 17.47 -8.37 9.43
CA ALA A 128 16.50 -9.38 9.87
C ALA A 128 15.96 -10.20 8.69
N PHE A 129 15.55 -11.44 8.99
CA PHE A 129 14.88 -12.34 8.04
C PHE A 129 13.60 -12.88 8.65
N SER A 130 12.58 -13.15 7.83
CA SER A 130 11.49 -14.02 8.24
C SER A 130 11.95 -15.49 8.13
N GLN A 131 11.38 -16.38 8.94
CA GLN A 131 11.71 -17.81 8.89
C GLN A 131 11.48 -18.39 7.49
N THR A 132 10.40 -18.00 6.84
CA THR A 132 10.08 -18.44 5.47
C THR A 132 11.08 -17.90 4.44
N ALA A 133 11.60 -16.67 4.60
CA ALA A 133 12.62 -16.13 3.70
C ALA A 133 13.93 -16.91 3.84
N LYS A 134 14.36 -17.14 5.08
CA LYS A 134 15.58 -17.90 5.36
C LYS A 134 15.52 -19.31 4.76
N ALA A 135 14.42 -20.02 5.00
CA ALA A 135 14.22 -21.35 4.45
C ALA A 135 14.25 -21.40 2.91
N LYS A 136 13.65 -20.40 2.25
CA LYS A 136 13.65 -20.32 0.78
C LYS A 136 15.02 -20.02 0.20
N ILE A 137 15.78 -19.08 0.80
CA ILE A 137 17.14 -18.75 0.36
C ILE A 137 18.08 -19.95 0.53
N GLU A 138 18.01 -20.63 1.67
CA GLU A 138 18.80 -21.83 1.95
C GLU A 138 18.41 -23.00 1.02
N ALA A 139 17.12 -23.19 0.73
CA ALA A 139 16.63 -24.21 -0.21
C ALA A 139 17.12 -23.98 -1.64
N ALA A 140 17.27 -22.70 -2.07
CA ALA A 140 17.87 -22.34 -3.35
C ALA A 140 19.41 -22.48 -3.36
N GLY A 141 20.03 -22.84 -2.24
CA GLY A 141 21.49 -23.01 -2.10
C GLY A 141 22.25 -21.73 -1.80
N GLY A 142 21.54 -20.64 -1.47
CA GLY A 142 22.13 -19.37 -1.02
C GLY A 142 22.39 -19.35 0.49
N LYS A 143 22.91 -18.22 0.97
CA LYS A 143 23.15 -17.98 2.40
C LYS A 143 22.37 -16.77 2.88
N ALA A 144 21.87 -16.84 4.13
CA ALA A 144 21.21 -15.73 4.81
C ALA A 144 22.00 -15.36 6.06
N GLU A 145 22.72 -14.24 6.02
CA GLU A 145 23.56 -13.76 7.11
C GLU A 145 22.89 -12.54 7.77
N VAL A 146 22.79 -12.55 9.09
CA VAL A 146 22.29 -11.42 9.88
C VAL A 146 23.47 -10.53 10.24
N MET A 147 23.34 -9.23 9.94
CA MET A 147 24.32 -8.19 10.25
C MET A 147 24.13 -7.66 11.67
#